data_a42600d40248279045bcc2c8ab0f8672
#
_entry.id   a42600d40248279045bcc2c8ab0f8672
#
_cell.length_a   1.000
_cell.length_b   1.000
_cell.length_c   1.000
_cell.angle_alpha   90.00
_cell.angle_beta   90.00
_cell.angle_gamma   90.00
#
_symmetry.space_group_name_H-M   'P 1'
#
loop_
_entity.id
_entity.type
_entity.pdbx_description
1 polymer ?
#
loop_
_entity_poly.entity_id
_entity_poly.type
_entity_poly.pdbx_seq_one_letter_code
_entity_poly.pdbx_strand_id
1 'polypeptide(L)'
;MPKFQGAIFDVDGVLVDSPHQKAWRESLRELMEAGWRDIRDQTTWSPDAFTPHVYQQYVSGKPRMAGALAALDYFHVPDTEKRVAEYAQRKQEMVVRLIEAGDFTAYPDALRFVIATKDAGMRIADASSSKNAGLFLRKIRLDTFAAEHGISSPTLKPGQTLLDYFDVDVSGRDFARGKPDPEIFLTAAHELGVEPGHAMVIEDASSGVQAAKAGGMAALGISRADDADLLAEAGADLVVTSLDDVNRDALTRGELTR
;
A
#
# COMPACT_ATOMS: atom_id res chain seq x y z
N MET A 1 -14.08 15.29 22.25
CA MET A 1 -12.88 15.01 21.44
C MET A 1 -13.03 15.73 20.10
N PRO A 2 -11.98 16.19 19.45
CA PRO A 2 -12.09 16.79 18.13
C PRO A 2 -12.65 15.77 17.14
N LYS A 3 -13.53 16.21 16.23
CA LYS A 3 -14.03 15.36 15.14
C LYS A 3 -12.90 15.10 14.14
N PHE A 4 -12.81 13.90 13.56
CA PHE A 4 -11.96 13.69 12.42
C PHE A 4 -12.41 14.57 11.25
N GLN A 5 -11.47 15.27 10.63
CA GLN A 5 -11.69 16.15 9.49
C GLN A 5 -11.01 15.62 8.23
N GLY A 6 -10.03 14.73 8.39
CA GLY A 6 -9.29 14.10 7.32
C GLY A 6 -9.00 12.65 7.57
N ALA A 7 -8.93 11.87 6.47
CA ALA A 7 -8.47 10.50 6.45
C ALA A 7 -7.40 10.33 5.37
N ILE A 8 -6.29 9.72 5.74
CA ILE A 8 -5.14 9.50 4.87
C ILE A 8 -4.95 7.99 4.73
N PHE A 9 -4.97 7.52 3.50
CA PHE A 9 -4.93 6.10 3.19
C PHE A 9 -3.56 5.71 2.62
N ASP A 10 -2.91 4.72 3.19
CA ASP A 10 -1.91 3.99 2.42
C ASP A 10 -2.57 3.23 1.27
N VAL A 11 -1.80 2.77 0.30
CA VAL A 11 -2.33 2.14 -0.92
C VAL A 11 -2.11 0.64 -0.92
N ASP A 12 -0.83 0.21 -0.85
CA ASP A 12 -0.48 -1.20 -0.90
C ASP A 12 -0.86 -1.89 0.43
N GLY A 13 -1.69 -2.91 0.41
CA GLY A 13 -2.18 -3.60 1.61
C GLY A 13 -3.41 -2.95 2.25
N VAL A 14 -3.66 -1.67 2.01
CA VAL A 14 -4.86 -0.97 2.49
C VAL A 14 -5.95 -0.92 1.43
N LEU A 15 -5.67 -0.33 0.27
CA LEU A 15 -6.61 -0.16 -0.82
C LEU A 15 -6.53 -1.28 -1.85
N VAL A 16 -5.34 -1.84 -2.06
CA VAL A 16 -5.07 -2.88 -3.06
C VAL A 16 -4.20 -4.00 -2.50
N ASP A 17 -4.47 -5.23 -2.94
CA ASP A 17 -3.52 -6.34 -2.89
C ASP A 17 -2.63 -6.21 -4.11
N SER A 18 -1.43 -5.67 -3.89
CA SER A 18 -0.51 -5.37 -4.98
C SER A 18 0.28 -6.60 -5.43
N PRO A 19 0.57 -6.74 -6.73
CA PRO A 19 1.27 -7.92 -7.27
C PRO A 19 2.79 -7.87 -7.04
N HIS A 20 3.26 -7.22 -5.97
CA HIS A 20 4.70 -7.03 -5.75
C HIS A 20 5.44 -8.35 -5.59
N GLN A 21 4.92 -9.28 -4.78
CA GLN A 21 5.52 -10.61 -4.63
C GLN A 21 5.59 -11.36 -5.96
N LYS A 22 4.47 -11.37 -6.71
CA LYS A 22 4.40 -11.98 -8.04
C LYS A 22 5.42 -11.36 -8.99
N ALA A 23 5.53 -10.03 -8.98
CA ALA A 23 6.49 -9.33 -9.81
C ALA A 23 7.96 -9.69 -9.50
N TRP A 24 8.33 -9.79 -8.22
CA TRP A 24 9.65 -10.25 -7.81
C TRP A 24 9.95 -11.66 -8.31
N ARG A 25 9.02 -12.58 -8.10
CA ARG A 25 9.16 -13.97 -8.51
C ARG A 25 9.27 -14.12 -10.03
N GLU A 26 8.32 -13.55 -10.76
CA GLU A 26 8.25 -13.72 -12.21
C GLU A 26 9.41 -13.03 -12.94
N SER A 27 9.85 -11.86 -12.48
CA SER A 27 11.00 -11.18 -13.07
C SER A 27 12.31 -11.95 -12.85
N LEU A 28 12.50 -12.56 -11.67
CA LEU A 28 13.66 -13.43 -11.44
C LEU A 28 13.60 -14.69 -12.30
N ARG A 29 12.39 -15.27 -12.45
CA ARG A 29 12.19 -16.42 -13.33
C ARG A 29 12.55 -16.10 -14.78
N GLU A 30 12.06 -14.99 -15.33
CA GLU A 30 12.40 -14.57 -16.70
C GLU A 30 13.92 -14.43 -16.89
N LEU A 31 14.61 -13.84 -15.91
CA LEU A 31 16.08 -13.70 -15.95
C LEU A 31 16.79 -15.06 -15.92
N MET A 32 16.43 -15.95 -15.00
CA MET A 32 17.04 -17.28 -14.84
C MET A 32 16.75 -18.23 -16.02
N GLU A 33 15.61 -18.08 -16.69
CA GLU A 33 15.23 -18.90 -17.82
C GLU A 33 15.77 -18.37 -19.16
N ALA A 34 16.17 -17.09 -19.23
CA ALA A 34 16.64 -16.45 -20.46
C ALA A 34 18.02 -15.80 -20.29
N GLY A 35 18.08 -14.58 -19.73
CA GLY A 35 19.27 -13.74 -19.71
C GLY A 35 20.42 -14.26 -18.84
N TRP A 36 20.10 -15.06 -17.80
CA TRP A 36 21.05 -15.61 -16.83
C TRP A 36 21.08 -17.14 -16.83
N ARG A 37 20.70 -17.75 -17.93
CA ARG A 37 20.65 -19.20 -18.07
C ARG A 37 22.02 -19.86 -17.83
N ASP A 38 23.09 -19.20 -18.20
CA ASP A 38 24.49 -19.66 -18.07
C ASP A 38 24.98 -19.76 -16.62
N ILE A 39 24.35 -19.04 -15.71
CA ILE A 39 24.69 -19.06 -14.28
C ILE A 39 23.67 -19.80 -13.41
N ARG A 40 22.55 -20.21 -13.98
CA ARG A 40 21.42 -20.81 -13.25
C ARG A 40 21.87 -21.99 -12.38
N ASP A 41 22.68 -22.87 -12.92
CA ASP A 41 23.17 -24.07 -12.21
C ASP A 41 24.21 -23.76 -11.10
N GLN A 42 24.65 -22.48 -11.01
CA GLN A 42 25.52 -21.99 -9.95
C GLN A 42 24.74 -21.40 -8.78
N THR A 43 23.41 -21.35 -8.88
CA THR A 43 22.51 -20.75 -7.89
C THR A 43 21.69 -21.79 -7.15
N THR A 44 21.07 -21.41 -6.03
CA THR A 44 20.07 -22.24 -5.34
C THR A 44 18.65 -21.98 -5.85
N TRP A 45 18.50 -21.16 -6.91
CA TRP A 45 17.21 -20.80 -7.45
C TRP A 45 16.55 -21.98 -8.19
N SER A 46 15.25 -22.11 -7.97
CA SER A 46 14.37 -22.94 -8.82
C SER A 46 13.02 -22.21 -8.99
N PRO A 47 12.19 -22.58 -9.98
CA PRO A 47 10.91 -21.90 -10.23
C PRO A 47 10.02 -21.76 -8.99
N ASP A 48 10.04 -22.75 -8.09
CA ASP A 48 9.19 -22.81 -6.90
C ASP A 48 9.90 -22.32 -5.62
N ALA A 49 11.19 -21.97 -5.70
CA ALA A 49 11.97 -21.58 -4.52
C ALA A 49 11.63 -20.18 -4.01
N PHE A 50 11.10 -19.28 -4.86
CA PHE A 50 10.67 -17.94 -4.44
C PHE A 50 9.27 -18.00 -3.82
N THR A 51 9.18 -18.54 -2.62
CA THR A 51 7.92 -18.72 -1.87
C THR A 51 7.43 -17.41 -1.23
N PRO A 52 6.14 -17.32 -0.80
CA PRO A 52 5.65 -16.21 0.01
C PRO A 52 6.51 -15.95 1.26
N HIS A 53 6.97 -17.01 1.92
CA HIS A 53 7.84 -16.90 3.10
C HIS A 53 9.19 -16.23 2.76
N VAL A 54 9.82 -16.63 1.65
CA VAL A 54 11.08 -16.00 1.19
C VAL A 54 10.87 -14.52 0.89
N TYR A 55 9.77 -14.19 0.22
CA TYR A 55 9.41 -12.80 -0.05
C TYR A 55 9.27 -11.98 1.24
N GLN A 56 8.46 -12.45 2.18
CA GLN A 56 8.22 -11.74 3.43
C GLN A 56 9.47 -11.57 4.28
N GLN A 57 10.28 -12.61 4.39
CA GLN A 57 11.45 -12.60 5.27
C GLN A 57 12.62 -11.79 4.70
N TYR A 58 12.83 -11.81 3.39
CA TYR A 58 14.06 -11.26 2.80
C TYR A 58 13.86 -10.02 1.92
N VAL A 59 12.67 -9.82 1.34
CA VAL A 59 12.44 -8.82 0.30
C VAL A 59 11.42 -7.75 0.69
N SER A 60 10.32 -8.16 1.34
CA SER A 60 9.21 -7.28 1.70
C SER A 60 9.66 -6.08 2.55
N GLY A 61 9.05 -4.92 2.33
CA GLY A 61 9.36 -3.69 3.08
C GLY A 61 10.69 -3.00 2.73
N LYS A 62 11.53 -3.61 1.88
CA LYS A 62 12.81 -3.01 1.49
C LYS A 62 12.67 -2.09 0.28
N PRO A 63 13.49 -1.03 0.19
CA PRO A 63 13.67 -0.28 -1.05
C PRO A 63 14.02 -1.22 -2.20
N ARG A 64 13.53 -0.93 -3.41
CA ARG A 64 13.65 -1.82 -4.58
C ARG A 64 15.04 -2.39 -4.82
N MET A 65 16.09 -1.55 -4.77
CA MET A 65 17.46 -2.02 -4.95
C MET A 65 17.91 -2.97 -3.84
N ALA A 66 17.60 -2.64 -2.59
CA ALA A 66 17.92 -3.48 -1.44
C ALA A 66 17.15 -4.81 -1.44
N GLY A 67 15.88 -4.79 -1.86
CA GLY A 67 15.08 -6.01 -2.05
C GLY A 67 15.62 -6.90 -3.16
N ALA A 68 16.07 -6.31 -4.28
CA ALA A 68 16.71 -7.04 -5.36
C ALA A 68 18.00 -7.71 -4.89
N LEU A 69 18.88 -6.97 -4.23
CA LEU A 69 20.13 -7.50 -3.69
C LEU A 69 19.86 -8.66 -2.71
N ALA A 70 18.95 -8.45 -1.76
CA ALA A 70 18.63 -9.48 -0.76
C ALA A 70 18.07 -10.78 -1.40
N ALA A 71 17.28 -10.68 -2.46
CA ALA A 71 16.80 -11.86 -3.18
C ALA A 71 17.93 -12.56 -3.93
N LEU A 72 18.82 -11.82 -4.60
CA LEU A 72 19.96 -12.40 -5.29
C LEU A 72 20.94 -13.09 -4.33
N ASP A 73 21.21 -12.47 -3.18
CA ASP A 73 22.05 -13.05 -2.12
C ASP A 73 21.42 -14.32 -1.55
N TYR A 74 20.11 -14.31 -1.28
CA TYR A 74 19.39 -15.48 -0.80
C TYR A 74 19.50 -16.68 -1.75
N PHE A 75 19.44 -16.43 -3.06
CA PHE A 75 19.57 -17.49 -4.08
C PHE A 75 21.02 -17.74 -4.51
N HIS A 76 22.00 -17.16 -3.83
CA HIS A 76 23.44 -17.31 -4.13
C HIS A 76 23.77 -16.98 -5.59
N VAL A 77 23.15 -15.94 -6.15
CA VAL A 77 23.41 -15.53 -7.51
C VAL A 77 24.81 -14.94 -7.61
N PRO A 78 25.69 -15.42 -8.50
CA PRO A 78 27.03 -14.86 -8.64
C PRO A 78 27.00 -13.44 -9.20
N ASP A 79 28.02 -12.62 -8.89
CA ASP A 79 28.17 -11.23 -9.34
C ASP A 79 26.92 -10.35 -9.03
N THR A 80 26.35 -10.48 -7.84
CA THR A 80 25.11 -9.77 -7.44
C THR A 80 25.17 -8.28 -7.68
N GLU A 81 26.32 -7.63 -7.40
CA GLU A 81 26.49 -6.18 -7.61
C GLU A 81 26.29 -5.74 -9.06
N LYS A 82 26.64 -6.59 -10.02
CA LYS A 82 26.45 -6.31 -11.45
C LYS A 82 25.03 -6.59 -11.93
N ARG A 83 24.30 -7.48 -11.24
CA ARG A 83 22.99 -8.00 -11.65
C ARG A 83 21.82 -7.31 -10.95
N VAL A 84 22.08 -6.70 -9.78
CA VAL A 84 21.03 -6.10 -8.95
C VAL A 84 20.22 -5.04 -9.69
N ALA A 85 20.88 -4.19 -10.47
CA ALA A 85 20.23 -3.13 -11.22
C ALA A 85 19.28 -3.69 -12.30
N GLU A 86 19.72 -4.74 -13.04
CA GLU A 86 18.90 -5.40 -14.05
C GLU A 86 17.68 -6.06 -13.41
N TYR A 87 17.87 -6.79 -12.31
CA TYR A 87 16.75 -7.44 -11.63
C TYR A 87 15.75 -6.44 -11.05
N ALA A 88 16.25 -5.38 -10.41
CA ALA A 88 15.40 -4.31 -9.90
C ALA A 88 14.59 -3.61 -11.00
N GLN A 89 15.19 -3.41 -12.18
CA GLN A 89 14.54 -2.84 -13.34
C GLN A 89 13.49 -3.80 -13.93
N ARG A 90 13.83 -5.08 -14.11
CA ARG A 90 12.88 -6.11 -14.58
C ARG A 90 11.68 -6.25 -13.67
N LYS A 91 11.92 -6.22 -12.34
CA LYS A 91 10.81 -6.22 -11.37
C LYS A 91 9.90 -5.01 -11.55
N GLN A 92 10.45 -3.82 -11.77
CA GLN A 92 9.65 -2.63 -11.99
C GLN A 92 8.79 -2.75 -13.26
N GLU A 93 9.38 -3.19 -14.35
CA GLU A 93 8.68 -3.43 -15.62
C GLU A 93 7.57 -4.48 -15.45
N MET A 94 7.84 -5.54 -14.69
CA MET A 94 6.85 -6.57 -14.38
C MET A 94 5.67 -6.02 -13.56
N VAL A 95 5.93 -5.23 -12.53
CA VAL A 95 4.85 -4.59 -11.74
C VAL A 95 3.95 -3.76 -12.64
N VAL A 96 4.54 -2.91 -13.48
CA VAL A 96 3.78 -2.06 -14.39
C VAL A 96 2.93 -2.92 -15.35
N ARG A 97 3.52 -3.96 -15.95
CA ARG A 97 2.77 -4.90 -16.82
C ARG A 97 1.59 -5.55 -16.10
N LEU A 98 1.80 -6.00 -14.86
CA LEU A 98 0.73 -6.63 -14.06
C LEU A 98 -0.39 -5.63 -13.73
N ILE A 99 -0.04 -4.41 -13.35
CA ILE A 99 -1.03 -3.35 -13.10
C ILE A 99 -1.81 -3.00 -14.38
N GLU A 100 -1.13 -2.84 -15.50
CA GLU A 100 -1.75 -2.52 -16.78
C GLU A 100 -2.68 -3.63 -17.26
N ALA A 101 -2.33 -4.89 -16.99
CA ALA A 101 -3.17 -6.06 -17.25
C ALA A 101 -4.37 -6.20 -16.29
N GLY A 102 -4.42 -5.39 -15.22
CA GLY A 102 -5.44 -5.51 -14.18
C GLY A 102 -5.22 -6.70 -13.23
N ASP A 103 -4.00 -7.22 -13.19
CA ASP A 103 -3.62 -8.37 -12.35
C ASP A 103 -3.27 -7.89 -10.92
N PHE A 104 -4.27 -7.35 -10.27
CA PHE A 104 -4.29 -6.95 -8.87
C PHE A 104 -5.73 -6.91 -8.36
N THR A 105 -5.93 -6.86 -7.06
CA THR A 105 -7.26 -6.79 -6.47
C THR A 105 -7.39 -5.52 -5.63
N ALA A 106 -8.46 -4.75 -5.85
CA ALA A 106 -8.84 -3.70 -4.91
C ALA A 106 -9.66 -4.32 -3.78
N TYR A 107 -9.42 -3.93 -2.55
CA TYR A 107 -10.16 -4.42 -1.39
C TYR A 107 -11.55 -3.79 -1.33
N PRO A 108 -12.64 -4.58 -1.44
CA PRO A 108 -13.99 -4.02 -1.49
C PRO A 108 -14.41 -3.27 -0.21
N ASP A 109 -13.96 -3.73 0.96
CA ASP A 109 -14.19 -3.06 2.24
C ASP A 109 -13.51 -1.69 2.30
N ALA A 110 -12.29 -1.58 1.75
CA ALA A 110 -11.56 -0.32 1.68
C ALA A 110 -12.26 0.68 0.74
N LEU A 111 -12.72 0.22 -0.43
CA LEU A 111 -13.46 1.10 -1.35
C LEU A 111 -14.76 1.62 -0.73
N ARG A 112 -15.51 0.74 -0.02
CA ARG A 112 -16.70 1.16 0.75
C ARG A 112 -16.35 2.17 1.83
N PHE A 113 -15.23 1.96 2.54
CA PHE A 113 -14.78 2.84 3.61
C PHE A 113 -14.34 4.21 3.08
N VAL A 114 -13.60 4.26 1.97
CA VAL A 114 -13.22 5.52 1.28
C VAL A 114 -14.46 6.34 0.93
N ILE A 115 -15.47 5.71 0.30
CA ILE A 115 -16.71 6.39 -0.08
C ILE A 115 -17.43 6.91 1.18
N ALA A 116 -17.63 6.05 2.18
CA ALA A 116 -18.33 6.42 3.41
C ALA A 116 -17.62 7.54 4.19
N THR A 117 -16.29 7.54 4.20
CA THR A 117 -15.47 8.58 4.84
C THR A 117 -15.69 9.95 4.20
N LYS A 118 -15.69 10.00 2.87
CA LYS A 118 -15.94 11.26 2.14
C LYS A 118 -17.40 11.71 2.25
N ASP A 119 -18.35 10.78 2.23
CA ASP A 119 -19.77 11.08 2.44
C ASP A 119 -20.06 11.59 3.86
N ALA A 120 -19.26 11.20 4.85
CA ALA A 120 -19.29 11.77 6.19
C ALA A 120 -18.70 13.19 6.31
N GLY A 121 -18.22 13.76 5.19
CA GLY A 121 -17.69 15.12 5.09
C GLY A 121 -16.22 15.26 5.45
N MET A 122 -15.47 14.16 5.56
CA MET A 122 -14.02 14.21 5.74
C MET A 122 -13.31 14.44 4.41
N ARG A 123 -12.21 15.17 4.43
CA ARG A 123 -11.26 15.25 3.31
C ARG A 123 -10.44 13.97 3.26
N ILE A 124 -10.11 13.50 2.06
CA ILE A 124 -9.38 12.25 1.91
C ILE A 124 -8.12 12.41 1.07
N ALA A 125 -7.03 11.79 1.51
CA ALA A 125 -5.77 11.72 0.76
C ALA A 125 -5.28 10.28 0.62
N ASP A 126 -4.54 10.00 -0.43
CA ASP A 126 -3.72 8.81 -0.53
C ASP A 126 -2.23 9.16 -0.30
N ALA A 127 -1.51 8.25 0.37
CA ALA A 127 -0.15 8.49 0.84
C ALA A 127 0.68 7.20 0.88
N SER A 128 1.20 6.78 -0.27
CA SER A 128 2.03 5.59 -0.40
C SER A 128 3.47 5.93 -0.79
N SER A 129 4.42 5.17 -0.26
CA SER A 129 5.82 5.22 -0.70
C SER A 129 6.04 4.60 -2.09
N SER A 130 5.03 3.91 -2.61
CA SER A 130 5.09 3.24 -3.92
C SER A 130 4.99 4.23 -5.07
N LYS A 131 5.98 4.24 -5.96
CA LYS A 131 5.93 4.99 -7.22
C LYS A 131 4.82 4.50 -8.18
N ASN A 132 4.23 3.35 -7.90
CA ASN A 132 3.19 2.75 -8.72
C ASN A 132 1.76 3.00 -8.18
N ALA A 133 1.61 3.62 -7.01
CA ALA A 133 0.32 3.82 -6.36
C ALA A 133 -0.72 4.48 -7.29
N GLY A 134 -0.36 5.58 -7.94
CA GLY A 134 -1.24 6.27 -8.87
C GLY A 134 -1.65 5.43 -10.10
N LEU A 135 -0.87 4.39 -10.48
CA LEU A 135 -1.28 3.48 -11.56
C LEU A 135 -2.43 2.58 -11.10
N PHE A 136 -2.36 2.02 -9.88
CA PHE A 136 -3.46 1.25 -9.29
C PHE A 136 -4.73 2.11 -9.18
N LEU A 137 -4.61 3.27 -8.55
CA LEU A 137 -5.75 4.13 -8.26
C LEU A 137 -6.48 4.60 -9.51
N ARG A 138 -5.76 4.87 -10.62
CA ARG A 138 -6.36 5.21 -11.93
C ARG A 138 -7.10 4.04 -12.59
N LYS A 139 -6.70 2.80 -12.33
CA LYS A 139 -7.36 1.62 -12.91
C LYS A 139 -8.65 1.22 -12.18
N ILE A 140 -8.80 1.64 -10.92
CA ILE A 140 -9.98 1.32 -10.13
C ILE A 140 -11.11 2.29 -10.46
N ARG A 141 -12.15 1.79 -11.15
CA ARG A 141 -13.36 2.54 -11.49
C ARG A 141 -14.30 2.54 -10.28
N LEU A 142 -14.22 3.60 -9.47
CA LEU A 142 -14.98 3.69 -8.23
C LEU A 142 -16.49 3.82 -8.47
N ASP A 143 -16.88 4.52 -9.53
CA ASP A 143 -18.27 4.65 -9.95
C ASP A 143 -18.88 3.29 -10.36
N THR A 144 -18.13 2.48 -11.11
CA THR A 144 -18.54 1.12 -11.49
C THR A 144 -18.66 0.22 -10.27
N PHE A 145 -17.64 0.24 -9.38
CA PHE A 145 -17.70 -0.49 -8.11
C PHE A 145 -18.93 -0.13 -7.29
N ALA A 146 -19.23 1.16 -7.12
CA ALA A 146 -20.39 1.61 -6.36
C ALA A 146 -21.70 1.12 -6.97
N ALA A 147 -21.83 1.19 -8.31
CA ALA A 147 -23.02 0.71 -9.01
C ALA A 147 -23.22 -0.81 -8.85
N GLU A 148 -22.17 -1.61 -8.99
CA GLU A 148 -22.19 -3.07 -8.83
C GLU A 148 -22.55 -3.50 -7.41
N HIS A 149 -22.20 -2.69 -6.40
CA HIS A 149 -22.46 -2.98 -4.98
C HIS A 149 -23.69 -2.24 -4.43
N GLY A 150 -24.47 -1.56 -5.27
CA GLY A 150 -25.67 -0.83 -4.86
C GLY A 150 -25.40 0.34 -3.91
N ILE A 151 -24.20 0.94 -4.00
CA ILE A 151 -23.79 2.07 -3.15
C ILE A 151 -24.25 3.36 -3.83
N SER A 152 -25.08 4.13 -3.11
CA SER A 152 -25.43 5.50 -3.51
C SER A 152 -24.62 6.48 -2.69
N SER A 153 -23.91 7.37 -3.36
CA SER A 153 -23.03 8.37 -2.73
C SER A 153 -23.24 9.74 -3.38
N PRO A 154 -23.49 10.80 -2.60
CA PRO A 154 -23.66 12.16 -3.13
C PRO A 154 -22.32 12.78 -3.59
N THR A 155 -21.21 12.24 -3.15
CA THR A 155 -19.86 12.76 -3.47
C THR A 155 -19.27 12.09 -4.70
N LEU A 156 -19.76 10.92 -5.12
CA LEU A 156 -19.26 10.15 -6.25
C LEU A 156 -19.90 10.59 -7.57
N LYS A 157 -19.08 10.81 -8.58
CA LYS A 157 -19.51 11.22 -9.92
C LYS A 157 -19.30 10.10 -10.93
N PRO A 158 -20.17 9.99 -11.95
CA PRO A 158 -19.95 9.05 -13.06
C PRO A 158 -18.59 9.28 -13.73
N GLY A 159 -17.89 8.20 -14.05
CA GLY A 159 -16.59 8.24 -14.69
C GLY A 159 -15.40 8.36 -13.74
N GLN A 160 -15.61 8.54 -12.43
CA GLN A 160 -14.51 8.70 -11.48
C GLN A 160 -13.75 7.41 -11.24
N THR A 161 -12.42 7.53 -11.31
CA THR A 161 -11.51 6.53 -10.76
C THR A 161 -11.30 6.77 -9.25
N LEU A 162 -10.66 5.81 -8.58
CA LEU A 162 -10.32 5.99 -7.17
C LEU A 162 -9.34 7.16 -6.98
N LEU A 163 -8.39 7.37 -7.92
CA LEU A 163 -7.49 8.52 -7.87
C LEU A 163 -8.24 9.85 -7.94
N ASP A 164 -9.20 9.98 -8.88
CA ASP A 164 -9.98 11.21 -9.04
C ASP A 164 -10.87 11.50 -7.82
N TYR A 165 -11.09 10.51 -6.98
CA TYR A 165 -11.95 10.65 -5.81
C TYR A 165 -11.21 11.21 -4.60
N PHE A 166 -9.90 11.03 -4.50
CA PHE A 166 -9.07 11.66 -3.46
C PHE A 166 -9.00 13.17 -3.67
N ASP A 167 -8.94 13.92 -2.58
CA ASP A 167 -8.76 15.39 -2.61
C ASP A 167 -7.28 15.75 -2.76
N VAL A 168 -6.39 14.90 -2.27
CA VAL A 168 -4.93 15.06 -2.31
C VAL A 168 -4.28 13.72 -2.62
N ASP A 169 -3.28 13.73 -3.51
CA ASP A 169 -2.39 12.61 -3.82
C ASP A 169 -0.95 13.00 -3.48
N VAL A 170 -0.35 12.34 -2.49
CA VAL A 170 1.07 12.48 -2.15
C VAL A 170 1.86 11.20 -2.43
N SER A 171 1.21 10.19 -3.00
CA SER A 171 1.82 8.90 -3.29
C SER A 171 2.94 8.99 -4.32
N GLY A 172 3.99 8.21 -4.12
CA GLY A 172 5.13 8.14 -5.03
C GLY A 172 6.00 9.39 -5.09
N ARG A 173 5.77 10.39 -4.24
CA ARG A 173 6.67 11.56 -4.13
C ARG A 173 7.98 11.17 -3.46
N ASP A 174 9.02 11.95 -3.69
CA ASP A 174 10.30 11.78 -3.01
C ASP A 174 10.28 12.54 -1.69
N PHE A 175 10.38 11.81 -0.58
CA PHE A 175 10.52 12.35 0.77
C PHE A 175 11.95 12.15 1.26
N ALA A 176 12.42 13.06 2.09
CA ALA A 176 13.77 12.97 2.66
C ALA A 176 13.93 11.73 3.54
N ARG A 177 12.85 11.34 4.22
CA ARG A 177 12.79 10.17 5.09
C ARG A 177 11.48 9.41 4.83
N GLY A 178 11.60 8.09 4.72
CA GLY A 178 10.44 7.19 4.60
C GLY A 178 9.87 6.79 5.96
N LYS A 179 8.69 6.15 5.95
CA LYS A 179 8.09 5.54 7.14
C LYS A 179 9.13 4.70 7.90
N PRO A 180 9.29 4.84 9.22
CA PRO A 180 8.36 5.41 10.19
C PRO A 180 8.49 6.93 10.42
N ASP A 181 9.22 7.69 9.60
CA ASP A 181 9.18 9.15 9.67
C ASP A 181 7.80 9.66 9.23
N PRO A 182 7.20 10.65 9.93
CA PRO A 182 5.86 11.12 9.65
C PRO A 182 5.74 12.05 8.43
N GLU A 183 6.84 12.36 7.73
CA GLU A 183 6.90 13.39 6.68
C GLU A 183 5.78 13.23 5.63
N ILE A 184 5.56 12.01 5.14
CA ILE A 184 4.54 11.74 4.12
C ILE A 184 3.12 12.07 4.62
N PHE A 185 2.77 11.68 5.85
CA PHE A 185 1.45 11.89 6.41
C PHE A 185 1.24 13.34 6.86
N LEU A 186 2.28 14.00 7.39
CA LEU A 186 2.23 15.43 7.69
C LEU A 186 2.04 16.25 6.41
N THR A 187 2.67 15.88 5.31
CA THR A 187 2.48 16.51 4.00
C THR A 187 1.05 16.33 3.51
N ALA A 188 0.49 15.11 3.61
CA ALA A 188 -0.89 14.84 3.24
C ALA A 188 -1.88 15.66 4.08
N ALA A 189 -1.72 15.69 5.40
CA ALA A 189 -2.57 16.47 6.30
C ALA A 189 -2.49 17.98 5.99
N HIS A 190 -1.29 18.51 5.76
CA HIS A 190 -1.08 19.90 5.39
C HIS A 190 -1.78 20.26 4.08
N GLU A 191 -1.62 19.44 3.03
CA GLU A 191 -2.27 19.70 1.73
C GLU A 191 -3.80 19.52 1.80
N LEU A 192 -4.29 18.61 2.65
CA LEU A 192 -5.72 18.53 2.98
C LEU A 192 -6.22 19.77 3.74
N GLY A 193 -5.33 20.60 4.34
CA GLY A 193 -5.70 21.69 5.22
C GLY A 193 -6.33 21.17 6.52
N VAL A 194 -5.82 20.05 7.06
CA VAL A 194 -6.29 19.40 8.28
C VAL A 194 -5.15 19.36 9.30
N GLU A 195 -5.42 19.79 10.51
CA GLU A 195 -4.46 19.65 11.61
C GLU A 195 -4.23 18.16 11.91
N PRO A 196 -2.98 17.74 12.18
CA PRO A 196 -2.65 16.32 12.41
C PRO A 196 -3.52 15.65 13.47
N GLY A 197 -3.81 16.32 14.59
CA GLY A 197 -4.67 15.80 15.65
C GLY A 197 -6.15 15.60 15.24
N HIS A 198 -6.54 16.06 14.06
CA HIS A 198 -7.88 15.87 13.46
C HIS A 198 -7.85 14.95 12.25
N ALA A 199 -6.70 14.33 11.97
CA ALA A 199 -6.54 13.36 10.90
C ALA A 199 -6.43 11.93 11.46
N MET A 200 -6.92 10.96 10.69
CA MET A 200 -6.65 9.55 10.89
C MET A 200 -5.89 9.00 9.69
N VAL A 201 -4.98 8.07 9.95
CA VAL A 201 -4.24 7.32 8.92
C VAL A 201 -4.72 5.88 8.94
N ILE A 202 -4.95 5.32 7.76
CA ILE A 202 -5.31 3.92 7.56
C ILE A 202 -4.09 3.21 6.98
N GLU A 203 -3.59 2.18 7.67
CA GLU A 203 -2.32 1.52 7.40
C GLU A 203 -2.35 0.03 7.69
N ASP A 204 -1.57 -0.74 6.92
CA ASP A 204 -1.39 -2.18 7.10
C ASP A 204 0.00 -2.57 7.64
N ALA A 205 0.93 -1.61 7.72
CA ALA A 205 2.31 -1.85 8.15
C ALA A 205 2.66 -1.15 9.45
N SER A 206 3.42 -1.83 10.31
CA SER A 206 3.90 -1.27 11.59
C SER A 206 4.65 0.05 11.43
N SER A 207 5.48 0.18 10.38
CA SER A 207 6.22 1.42 10.12
C SER A 207 5.32 2.59 9.76
N GLY A 208 4.19 2.33 9.08
CA GLY A 208 3.21 3.36 8.77
C GLY A 208 2.38 3.77 9.98
N VAL A 209 1.97 2.80 10.81
CA VAL A 209 1.33 3.09 12.10
C VAL A 209 2.23 3.97 12.97
N GLN A 210 3.52 3.62 13.08
CA GLN A 210 4.50 4.43 13.82
C GLN A 210 4.64 5.83 13.23
N ALA A 211 4.65 5.97 11.90
CA ALA A 211 4.70 7.27 11.23
C ALA A 211 3.47 8.13 11.55
N ALA A 212 2.28 7.54 11.52
CA ALA A 212 1.04 8.23 11.89
C ALA A 212 1.09 8.73 13.33
N LYS A 213 1.51 7.87 14.27
CA LYS A 213 1.64 8.24 15.70
C LYS A 213 2.72 9.31 15.93
N ALA A 214 3.87 9.18 15.25
CA ALA A 214 4.94 10.19 15.31
C ALA A 214 4.48 11.56 14.77
N GLY A 215 3.55 11.57 13.81
CA GLY A 215 2.92 12.78 13.27
C GLY A 215 1.77 13.33 14.13
N GLY A 216 1.43 12.70 15.26
CA GLY A 216 0.33 13.13 16.13
C GLY A 216 -1.07 12.81 15.59
N MET A 217 -1.19 11.87 14.67
CA MET A 217 -2.44 11.43 14.04
C MET A 217 -3.00 10.17 14.71
N ALA A 218 -4.30 9.95 14.57
CA ALA A 218 -4.88 8.65 14.90
C ALA A 218 -4.48 7.60 13.85
N ALA A 219 -4.25 6.36 14.29
CA ALA A 219 -3.86 5.26 13.43
C ALA A 219 -4.90 4.12 13.48
N LEU A 220 -5.53 3.86 12.34
CA LEU A 220 -6.39 2.71 12.10
C LEU A 220 -5.57 1.64 11.37
N GLY A 221 -5.22 0.58 12.09
CA GLY A 221 -4.51 -0.57 11.53
C GLY A 221 -5.48 -1.52 10.83
N ILE A 222 -5.16 -1.93 9.61
CA ILE A 222 -5.87 -3.00 8.88
C ILE A 222 -4.96 -4.21 8.74
N SER A 223 -5.27 -5.30 9.45
CA SER A 223 -4.54 -6.57 9.36
C SER A 223 -5.11 -7.39 8.20
N ARG A 224 -4.30 -7.56 7.15
CA ARG A 224 -4.62 -8.39 5.98
C ARG A 224 -3.99 -9.78 6.04
N ALA A 225 -2.99 -9.92 6.90
CA ALA A 225 -2.30 -11.18 7.15
C ALA A 225 -2.17 -11.35 8.65
N ASP A 226 -2.35 -12.29 9.33
CA ASP A 226 -2.32 -12.57 10.79
C ASP A 226 -1.23 -11.77 11.58
N ASP A 227 -1.29 -10.45 11.46
CA ASP A 227 -0.29 -9.47 11.93
C ASP A 227 -0.91 -8.36 12.83
N ALA A 228 -2.15 -8.57 13.32
CA ALA A 228 -2.86 -7.60 14.13
C ALA A 228 -2.09 -7.17 15.39
N ASP A 229 -1.38 -8.10 16.02
CA ASP A 229 -0.58 -7.82 17.23
C ASP A 229 0.57 -6.86 16.91
N LEU A 230 1.21 -7.00 15.73
CA LEU A 230 2.30 -6.09 15.30
C LEU A 230 1.80 -4.67 15.07
N LEU A 231 0.59 -4.51 14.54
CA LEU A 231 -0.02 -3.20 14.36
C LEU A 231 -0.40 -2.56 15.69
N ALA A 232 -0.92 -3.36 16.63
CA ALA A 232 -1.24 -2.89 17.97
C ALA A 232 0.04 -2.50 18.76
N GLU A 233 1.10 -3.28 18.69
CA GLU A 233 2.40 -2.98 19.28
C GLU A 233 3.04 -1.72 18.67
N ALA A 234 2.80 -1.46 17.37
CA ALA A 234 3.23 -0.23 16.72
C ALA A 234 2.47 1.01 17.17
N GLY A 235 1.38 0.86 17.94
CA GLY A 235 0.61 1.93 18.53
C GLY A 235 -0.67 2.30 17.78
N ALA A 236 -1.23 1.40 16.97
CA ALA A 236 -2.53 1.62 16.34
C ALA A 236 -3.63 1.86 17.39
N ASP A 237 -4.45 2.88 17.20
CA ASP A 237 -5.56 3.21 18.11
C ASP A 237 -6.73 2.23 17.96
N LEU A 238 -6.86 1.62 16.78
CA LEU A 238 -7.78 0.51 16.49
C LEU A 238 -7.13 -0.39 15.45
N VAL A 239 -7.26 -1.70 15.62
CA VAL A 239 -6.87 -2.70 14.61
C VAL A 239 -8.10 -3.51 14.23
N VAL A 240 -8.35 -3.63 12.93
CA VAL A 240 -9.44 -4.43 12.35
C VAL A 240 -8.90 -5.36 11.27
N THR A 241 -9.65 -6.40 10.92
CA THR A 241 -9.36 -7.30 9.79
C THR A 241 -10.20 -6.97 8.54
N SER A 242 -11.22 -6.13 8.72
CA SER A 242 -12.01 -5.54 7.65
C SER A 242 -12.37 -4.10 8.01
N LEU A 243 -12.28 -3.18 7.06
CA LEU A 243 -12.72 -1.80 7.27
C LEU A 243 -14.25 -1.66 7.38
N ASP A 244 -15.01 -2.71 7.01
CA ASP A 244 -16.45 -2.76 7.27
C ASP A 244 -16.78 -2.91 8.77
N ASP A 245 -15.81 -3.36 9.60
CA ASP A 245 -15.98 -3.50 11.05
C ASP A 245 -15.87 -2.16 11.79
N VAL A 246 -15.41 -1.10 11.12
CA VAL A 246 -15.26 0.23 11.74
C VAL A 246 -16.61 0.90 11.89
N ASN A 247 -16.91 1.35 13.10
CA ASN A 247 -18.12 2.09 13.42
C ASN A 247 -18.10 3.50 12.80
N ARG A 248 -18.79 3.68 11.68
CA ARG A 248 -18.80 4.93 10.91
C ARG A 248 -19.45 6.09 11.67
N ASP A 249 -20.45 5.82 12.50
CA ASP A 249 -21.10 6.85 13.31
C ASP A 249 -20.15 7.36 14.39
N ALA A 250 -19.29 6.50 14.94
CA ALA A 250 -18.25 6.89 15.89
C ALA A 250 -17.18 7.80 15.25
N LEU A 251 -16.83 7.57 13.99
CA LEU A 251 -15.88 8.44 13.26
C LEU A 251 -16.34 9.90 13.21
N THR A 252 -17.64 10.13 13.02
CA THR A 252 -18.19 11.51 13.00
C THR A 252 -18.06 12.22 14.35
N ARG A 253 -17.85 11.47 15.44
CA ARG A 253 -17.58 11.98 16.80
C ARG A 253 -16.08 12.06 17.12
N GLY A 254 -15.22 11.59 16.21
CA GLY A 254 -13.77 11.53 16.41
C GLY A 254 -13.31 10.35 17.25
N GLU A 255 -14.04 9.23 17.16
CA GLU A 255 -13.76 7.99 17.87
C GLU A 255 -13.46 6.87 16.85
N LEU A 256 -12.39 6.10 17.10
CA LEU A 256 -12.10 4.86 16.38
C LEU A 256 -12.60 3.68 17.23
N THR A 257 -13.69 3.06 16.80
CA THR A 257 -14.28 1.88 17.46
C THR A 257 -14.80 0.88 16.42
N ARG A 258 -15.00 -0.36 16.83
CA ARG A 258 -15.72 -1.36 16.06
C ARG A 258 -17.23 -1.16 16.19
#